data_4038dcb918145acd878d563ec2022aed
#
_entry.id   4038dcb918145acd878d563ec2022aed
#
_cell.length_a   1.000
_cell.length_b   1.000
_cell.length_c   1.000
_cell.angle_alpha   90.00
_cell.angle_beta   90.00
_cell.angle_gamma   90.00
#
_symmetry.space_group_name_H-M   'P 1'
#
loop_
_entity.id
_entity.type
_entity.pdbx_description
1 polymer ?
#
loop_
_entity_poly.entity_id
_entity_poly.type
_entity_poly.pdbx_seq_one_letter_code
_entity_poly.pdbx_strand_id
1 'polypeptide(L)'
;MKRLLTVLAVTALAACSNAQSEVPVAGEGAAADAAAFQGTSYGEPITLTEVTPVSAILDAPESYLGQRVLVKGLVVAVCESRGCWMDIAGDREFEKVQIKVDDGVIVFPLSARGSEALVEGVVEELQLTYEEALEEARHKAEEHGTEFDPASVPQGPQTIYRIRGKGALIAQ
;
A
#
# COMPACT_ATOMS: atom_id res chain seq x y z
N MET A 1 -9.21 -37.73 -78.95
CA MET A 1 -8.90 -38.17 -77.59
C MET A 1 -8.61 -36.99 -76.77
N LYS A 2 -9.62 -36.46 -76.10
CA LYS A 2 -9.52 -35.26 -75.26
C LYS A 2 -9.54 -35.66 -73.79
N ARG A 3 -8.44 -35.40 -73.06
CA ARG A 3 -8.36 -35.64 -71.64
C ARG A 3 -8.78 -34.38 -70.93
N LEU A 4 -9.86 -34.48 -70.19
CA LEU A 4 -10.40 -33.40 -69.34
C LEU A 4 -9.64 -33.44 -68.00
N LEU A 5 -8.90 -32.38 -67.68
CA LEU A 5 -8.30 -32.18 -66.36
C LEU A 5 -9.28 -31.37 -65.51
N THR A 6 -9.79 -32.06 -64.50
CA THR A 6 -10.59 -31.41 -63.44
C THR A 6 -9.64 -30.85 -62.41
N VAL A 7 -9.61 -29.52 -62.26
CA VAL A 7 -8.85 -28.81 -61.20
C VAL A 7 -9.77 -28.69 -60.01
N LEU A 8 -9.39 -29.32 -58.91
CA LEU A 8 -10.06 -29.23 -57.62
C LEU A 8 -9.45 -28.05 -56.86
N ALA A 9 -10.24 -26.99 -56.71
CA ALA A 9 -9.87 -25.81 -55.89
C ALA A 9 -10.16 -26.11 -54.41
N VAL A 10 -9.12 -26.24 -53.60
CA VAL A 10 -9.23 -26.32 -52.13
C VAL A 10 -9.14 -24.90 -51.58
N THR A 11 -10.30 -24.38 -51.13
CA THR A 11 -10.36 -23.10 -50.38
C THR A 11 -10.01 -23.41 -48.91
N ALA A 12 -8.83 -23.00 -48.46
CA ALA A 12 -8.45 -23.01 -47.07
C ALA A 12 -9.05 -21.75 -46.39
N LEU A 13 -10.03 -21.95 -45.51
CA LEU A 13 -10.45 -20.89 -44.57
C LEU A 13 -9.41 -20.78 -43.48
N ALA A 14 -8.65 -19.70 -43.47
CA ALA A 14 -7.83 -19.29 -42.35
C ALA A 14 -8.74 -18.69 -41.27
N ALA A 15 -9.03 -19.44 -40.22
CA ALA A 15 -9.63 -18.91 -39.00
C ALA A 15 -8.56 -18.11 -38.26
N CYS A 16 -8.64 -16.77 -38.34
CA CYS A 16 -7.89 -15.88 -37.43
C CYS A 16 -8.53 -16.00 -36.06
N SER A 17 -7.95 -16.82 -35.19
CA SER A 17 -8.17 -16.75 -33.74
C SER A 17 -7.59 -15.43 -33.24
N ASN A 18 -8.47 -14.48 -32.97
CA ASN A 18 -8.15 -13.25 -32.26
C ASN A 18 -7.93 -13.64 -30.78
N ALA A 19 -6.71 -13.94 -30.40
CA ALA A 19 -6.34 -14.06 -28.99
C ALA A 19 -6.37 -12.64 -28.41
N GLN A 20 -7.53 -12.25 -27.88
CA GLN A 20 -7.62 -11.12 -27.00
C GLN A 20 -6.85 -11.51 -25.73
N SER A 21 -5.65 -10.94 -25.58
CA SER A 21 -4.98 -10.92 -24.31
C SER A 21 -5.82 -10.06 -23.38
N GLU A 22 -6.64 -10.71 -22.57
CA GLU A 22 -7.26 -10.06 -21.42
C GLU A 22 -6.15 -9.64 -20.48
N VAL A 23 -5.85 -8.35 -20.49
CA VAL A 23 -5.05 -7.72 -19.46
C VAL A 23 -5.90 -7.84 -18.20
N PRO A 24 -5.43 -8.47 -17.11
CA PRO A 24 -6.20 -8.52 -15.87
C PRO A 24 -6.38 -7.08 -15.38
N VAL A 25 -7.64 -6.61 -15.38
CA VAL A 25 -8.02 -5.34 -14.75
C VAL A 25 -7.85 -5.55 -13.25
N ALA A 26 -6.83 -4.94 -12.67
CA ALA A 26 -6.46 -5.06 -11.25
C ALA A 26 -7.48 -4.43 -10.27
N GLY A 27 -8.66 -4.04 -10.72
CA GLY A 27 -9.62 -3.31 -9.89
C GLY A 27 -10.68 -4.15 -9.16
N GLU A 28 -11.15 -5.25 -9.75
CA GLU A 28 -12.30 -5.97 -9.18
C GLU A 28 -11.95 -6.83 -7.97
N GLY A 29 -10.74 -7.40 -7.90
CA GLY A 29 -10.28 -8.20 -6.76
C GLY A 29 -10.05 -7.36 -5.50
N ALA A 30 -9.46 -6.17 -5.64
CA ALA A 30 -9.13 -5.29 -4.53
C ALA A 30 -10.37 -4.68 -3.86
N ALA A 31 -11.43 -4.36 -4.61
CA ALA A 31 -12.68 -3.85 -4.07
C ALA A 31 -13.47 -4.94 -3.30
N ALA A 32 -13.47 -6.18 -3.80
CA ALA A 32 -14.10 -7.31 -3.13
C ALA A 32 -13.39 -7.66 -1.81
N ASP A 33 -12.06 -7.58 -1.78
CA ASP A 33 -11.24 -7.82 -0.59
C ASP A 33 -11.48 -6.78 0.51
N ALA A 34 -11.66 -5.51 0.16
CA ALA A 34 -11.96 -4.45 1.12
C ALA A 34 -13.35 -4.63 1.75
N ALA A 35 -14.36 -4.98 0.96
CA ALA A 35 -15.73 -5.16 1.43
C ALA A 35 -15.91 -6.41 2.33
N ALA A 36 -15.06 -7.43 2.16
CA ALA A 36 -15.09 -8.65 2.94
C ALA A 36 -14.19 -8.61 4.19
N PHE A 37 -13.36 -7.55 4.33
CA PHE A 37 -12.40 -7.45 5.42
C PHE A 37 -13.10 -7.31 6.77
N GLN A 38 -12.72 -8.17 7.72
CA GLN A 38 -13.29 -8.21 9.07
C GLN A 38 -12.21 -7.93 10.11
N GLY A 39 -12.54 -7.11 11.09
CA GLY A 39 -11.60 -6.76 12.15
C GLY A 39 -12.20 -5.79 13.16
N THR A 40 -11.39 -5.44 14.15
CA THR A 40 -11.73 -4.39 15.12
C THR A 40 -11.54 -3.02 14.47
N SER A 41 -12.55 -2.16 14.61
CA SER A 41 -12.53 -0.80 14.05
C SER A 41 -11.84 0.18 14.99
N TYR A 42 -11.01 1.06 14.42
CA TYR A 42 -10.33 2.16 15.09
C TYR A 42 -10.56 3.46 14.31
N GLY A 43 -10.96 4.53 15.00
CA GLY A 43 -11.20 5.84 14.38
C GLY A 43 -12.49 5.93 13.57
N GLU A 44 -12.43 6.62 12.42
CA GLU A 44 -13.56 6.81 11.52
C GLU A 44 -13.90 5.50 10.78
N PRO A 45 -15.17 5.29 10.39
CA PRO A 45 -15.53 4.17 9.52
C PRO A 45 -14.79 4.22 8.18
N ILE A 46 -14.39 3.06 7.66
CA ILE A 46 -13.86 2.93 6.30
C ILE A 46 -14.98 3.22 5.30
N THR A 47 -14.73 4.11 4.37
CA THR A 47 -15.70 4.55 3.35
C THR A 47 -15.26 4.23 1.94
N LEU A 48 -13.97 4.12 1.70
CA LEU A 48 -13.43 3.71 0.41
C LEU A 48 -13.54 2.19 0.25
N THR A 49 -13.74 1.75 -0.99
CA THR A 49 -13.88 0.34 -1.35
C THR A 49 -12.74 -0.16 -2.23
N GLU A 50 -11.99 0.75 -2.85
CA GLU A 50 -10.87 0.43 -3.72
C GLU A 50 -9.57 0.54 -2.95
N VAL A 51 -8.81 -0.56 -2.89
CA VAL A 51 -7.50 -0.60 -2.23
C VAL A 51 -6.44 -0.04 -3.18
N THR A 52 -5.72 0.95 -2.71
CA THR A 52 -4.54 1.50 -3.39
C THR A 52 -3.31 0.69 -2.98
N PRO A 53 -2.56 0.07 -3.91
CA PRO A 53 -1.31 -0.60 -3.59
C PRO A 53 -0.31 0.36 -2.93
N VAL A 54 0.36 -0.08 -1.87
CA VAL A 54 1.41 0.71 -1.21
C VAL A 54 2.54 1.03 -2.19
N SER A 55 2.89 0.07 -3.04
CA SER A 55 3.88 0.26 -4.10
C SER A 55 3.55 1.41 -5.05
N ALA A 56 2.27 1.58 -5.43
CA ALA A 56 1.84 2.67 -6.30
C ALA A 56 2.02 4.04 -5.63
N ILE A 57 1.79 4.12 -4.32
CA ILE A 57 2.02 5.34 -3.54
C ILE A 57 3.51 5.64 -3.45
N LEU A 58 4.35 4.62 -3.20
CA LEU A 58 5.79 4.78 -3.04
C LEU A 58 6.50 5.10 -4.37
N ASP A 59 5.99 4.59 -5.50
CA ASP A 59 6.55 4.86 -6.83
C ASP A 59 6.26 6.30 -7.32
N ALA A 60 5.13 6.88 -6.92
CA ALA A 60 4.72 8.21 -7.37
C ALA A 60 4.04 9.01 -6.22
N PRO A 61 4.72 9.22 -5.08
CA PRO A 61 4.09 9.76 -3.88
C PRO A 61 3.50 11.15 -4.09
N GLU A 62 4.13 11.99 -4.89
CA GLU A 62 3.64 13.33 -5.22
C GLU A 62 2.27 13.29 -5.91
N SER A 63 1.99 12.22 -6.69
CA SER A 63 0.71 12.05 -7.36
C SER A 63 -0.43 11.75 -6.40
N TYR A 64 -0.12 11.28 -5.20
CA TYR A 64 -1.09 10.94 -4.15
C TYR A 64 -1.20 11.98 -3.05
N LEU A 65 -0.35 13.02 -3.05
CA LEU A 65 -0.37 14.05 -2.00
C LEU A 65 -1.76 14.67 -1.84
N GLY A 66 -2.25 14.69 -0.61
CA GLY A 66 -3.57 15.18 -0.26
C GLY A 66 -4.73 14.28 -0.67
N GLN A 67 -4.46 13.19 -1.37
CA GLN A 67 -5.51 12.24 -1.76
C GLN A 67 -5.85 11.30 -0.59
N ARG A 68 -7.13 10.98 -0.49
CA ARG A 68 -7.65 9.96 0.43
C ARG A 68 -7.49 8.59 -0.23
N VAL A 69 -6.79 7.70 0.46
CA VAL A 69 -6.47 6.35 -0.03
C VAL A 69 -6.91 5.29 0.98
N LEU A 70 -7.16 4.09 0.49
CA LEU A 70 -7.37 2.90 1.30
C LEU A 70 -6.22 1.94 1.02
N VAL A 71 -5.45 1.58 2.04
CA VAL A 71 -4.34 0.63 1.93
C VAL A 71 -4.62 -0.63 2.75
N LYS A 72 -4.11 -1.76 2.28
CA LYS A 72 -4.20 -3.05 2.96
C LYS A 72 -2.81 -3.66 3.09
N GLY A 73 -2.50 -4.25 4.24
CA GLY A 73 -1.25 -4.99 4.43
C GLY A 73 -1.05 -5.49 5.84
N LEU A 74 0.09 -6.15 6.06
CA LEU A 74 0.47 -6.68 7.37
C LEU A 74 1.06 -5.57 8.24
N VAL A 75 0.58 -5.43 9.47
CA VAL A 75 1.19 -4.53 10.46
C VAL A 75 2.53 -5.11 10.90
N VAL A 76 3.63 -4.43 10.58
CA VAL A 76 4.98 -4.88 10.88
C VAL A 76 5.60 -4.17 12.08
N ALA A 77 5.11 -2.98 12.42
CA ALA A 77 5.51 -2.24 13.61
C ALA A 77 4.36 -1.40 14.15
N VAL A 78 4.37 -1.14 15.44
CA VAL A 78 3.43 -0.25 16.15
C VAL A 78 4.21 0.54 17.17
N CYS A 79 3.88 1.82 17.35
CA CYS A 79 4.44 2.68 18.39
C CYS A 79 4.21 2.07 19.78
N GLU A 80 5.29 1.67 20.46
CA GLU A 80 5.19 0.97 21.74
C GLU A 80 4.76 1.90 22.89
N SER A 81 5.09 3.19 22.79
CA SER A 81 4.81 4.15 23.85
C SER A 81 3.36 4.65 23.86
N ARG A 82 2.80 4.97 22.70
CA ARG A 82 1.48 5.63 22.58
C ARG A 82 0.53 5.03 21.55
N GLY A 83 0.99 4.09 20.73
CA GLY A 83 0.17 3.54 19.64
C GLY A 83 -0.25 4.57 18.58
N CYS A 84 0.48 5.68 18.45
CA CYS A 84 0.12 6.80 17.59
C CYS A 84 0.59 6.66 16.13
N TRP A 85 1.26 5.56 15.82
CA TRP A 85 1.62 5.17 14.46
C TRP A 85 1.76 3.65 14.35
N MET A 86 1.62 3.15 13.14
CA MET A 86 2.00 1.79 12.76
C MET A 86 2.58 1.78 11.35
N ASP A 87 3.45 0.82 11.07
CA ASP A 87 3.96 0.54 9.72
C ASP A 87 3.20 -0.64 9.13
N ILE A 88 2.73 -0.48 7.90
CA ILE A 88 2.06 -1.52 7.13
C ILE A 88 2.98 -1.95 5.98
N ALA A 89 3.26 -3.25 5.90
CA ALA A 89 3.99 -3.84 4.77
C ALA A 89 3.18 -3.69 3.49
N GLY A 90 3.86 -3.31 2.43
CA GLY A 90 3.28 -3.15 1.11
C GLY A 90 3.06 -4.48 0.38
N ASP A 91 2.63 -4.34 -0.85
CA ASP A 91 2.43 -5.42 -1.82
C ASP A 91 3.74 -5.91 -2.47
N ARG A 92 4.86 -5.20 -2.24
CA ARG A 92 6.21 -5.60 -2.63
C ARG A 92 7.08 -5.87 -1.39
N GLU A 93 8.02 -6.79 -1.53
CA GLU A 93 8.94 -7.15 -0.44
C GLU A 93 9.77 -5.94 0.02
N PHE A 94 9.97 -5.83 1.34
CA PHE A 94 10.74 -4.79 2.02
C PHE A 94 10.15 -3.37 1.93
N GLU A 95 9.02 -3.19 1.28
CA GLU A 95 8.32 -1.91 1.24
C GLU A 95 7.29 -1.83 2.36
N LYS A 96 7.18 -0.64 2.93
CA LYS A 96 6.20 -0.33 3.96
C LYS A 96 5.83 1.15 3.91
N VAL A 97 4.62 1.45 4.38
CA VAL A 97 4.16 2.82 4.58
C VAL A 97 3.81 3.04 6.04
N GLN A 98 4.20 4.19 6.57
CA GLN A 98 3.81 4.59 7.92
C GLN A 98 2.40 5.17 7.92
N ILE A 99 1.58 4.67 8.82
CA ILE A 99 0.28 5.25 9.17
C ILE A 99 0.47 6.05 10.45
N LYS A 100 0.37 7.37 10.39
CA LYS A 100 0.43 8.25 11.56
C LYS A 100 -0.97 8.77 11.88
N VAL A 101 -1.32 8.77 13.14
CA VAL A 101 -2.58 9.32 13.63
C VAL A 101 -2.32 10.42 14.65
N ASP A 102 -3.30 11.28 14.87
CA ASP A 102 -3.21 12.32 15.89
C ASP A 102 -3.21 11.69 17.28
N ASP A 103 -2.36 12.16 18.16
CA ASP A 103 -2.16 11.63 19.50
C ASP A 103 -3.48 11.60 20.28
N GLY A 104 -3.83 10.43 20.80
CA GLY A 104 -5.05 10.24 21.60
C GLY A 104 -6.36 10.14 20.83
N VAL A 105 -6.36 10.34 19.50
CA VAL A 105 -7.55 10.16 18.65
C VAL A 105 -7.74 8.71 18.29
N ILE A 106 -6.67 8.06 17.81
CA ILE A 106 -6.61 6.62 17.59
C ILE A 106 -5.41 6.07 18.37
N VAL A 107 -5.58 4.96 19.04
CA VAL A 107 -4.50 4.23 19.71
C VAL A 107 -4.46 2.83 19.16
N PHE A 108 -3.44 2.53 18.35
CA PHE A 108 -3.21 1.19 17.83
C PHE A 108 -2.64 0.29 18.93
N PRO A 109 -3.23 -0.89 19.18
CA PRO A 109 -2.72 -1.81 20.19
C PRO A 109 -1.45 -2.50 19.70
N LEU A 110 -0.52 -2.81 20.60
CA LEU A 110 0.69 -3.57 20.26
C LEU A 110 0.38 -4.94 19.67
N SER A 111 -0.76 -5.53 20.05
CA SER A 111 -1.24 -6.81 19.52
C SER A 111 -1.64 -6.74 18.04
N ALA A 112 -1.74 -5.55 17.44
CA ALA A 112 -1.96 -5.40 16.01
C ALA A 112 -0.77 -5.88 15.17
N ARG A 113 0.44 -5.89 15.76
CA ARG A 113 1.64 -6.38 15.08
C ARG A 113 1.47 -7.84 14.67
N GLY A 114 1.66 -8.13 13.39
CA GLY A 114 1.45 -9.45 12.80
C GLY A 114 0.02 -9.71 12.29
N SER A 115 -0.91 -8.76 12.50
CA SER A 115 -2.26 -8.85 11.93
C SER A 115 -2.34 -8.10 10.59
N GLU A 116 -3.26 -8.51 9.73
CA GLU A 116 -3.63 -7.71 8.56
C GLU A 116 -4.43 -6.48 9.01
N ALA A 117 -4.21 -5.37 8.33
CA ALA A 117 -4.96 -4.14 8.51
C ALA A 117 -5.44 -3.55 7.19
N LEU A 118 -6.62 -2.95 7.24
CA LEU A 118 -7.18 -2.12 6.18
C LEU A 118 -7.30 -0.70 6.73
N VAL A 119 -6.63 0.27 6.10
CA VAL A 119 -6.51 1.62 6.64
C VAL A 119 -6.88 2.66 5.60
N GLU A 120 -7.77 3.56 6.00
CA GLU A 120 -8.14 4.72 5.22
C GLU A 120 -7.49 5.98 5.81
N GLY A 121 -6.87 6.79 4.94
CA GLY A 121 -6.21 8.02 5.36
C GLY A 121 -5.83 8.91 4.20
N VAL A 122 -5.11 9.98 4.48
CA VAL A 122 -4.66 10.98 3.50
C VAL A 122 -3.15 10.90 3.37
N VAL A 123 -2.65 10.82 2.14
CA VAL A 123 -1.21 10.85 1.89
C VAL A 123 -0.67 12.25 2.17
N GLU A 124 0.34 12.34 3.02
CA GLU A 124 1.01 13.59 3.36
C GLU A 124 2.53 13.45 3.21
N GLU A 125 3.19 14.56 2.94
CA GLU A 125 4.64 14.65 3.01
C GLU A 125 5.07 15.38 4.27
N LEU A 126 6.20 14.98 4.80
CA LEU A 126 6.91 15.63 5.88
C LEU A 126 8.30 16.01 5.37
N GLN A 127 8.56 17.31 5.32
CA GLN A 127 9.89 17.82 4.99
C GLN A 127 10.67 18.08 6.27
N LEU A 128 11.77 17.39 6.42
CA LEU A 128 12.64 17.48 7.60
C LEU A 128 13.97 18.10 7.22
N THR A 129 14.44 19.01 8.04
CA THR A 129 15.87 19.36 8.06
C THR A 129 16.69 18.15 8.51
N TYR A 130 18.00 18.19 8.33
CA TYR A 130 18.86 17.10 8.82
C TYR A 130 18.76 16.92 10.35
N GLU A 131 18.69 18.02 11.09
CA GLU A 131 18.52 17.98 12.55
C GLU A 131 17.20 17.32 12.97
N GLU A 132 16.10 17.68 12.30
CA GLU A 132 14.78 17.04 12.55
C GLU A 132 14.78 15.57 12.18
N ALA A 133 15.46 15.19 11.09
CA ALA A 133 15.60 13.80 10.69
C ALA A 133 16.41 12.97 11.70
N LEU A 134 17.47 13.57 12.28
CA LEU A 134 18.23 12.94 13.38
C LEU A 134 17.37 12.75 14.63
N GLU A 135 16.58 13.76 15.01
CA GLU A 135 15.67 13.69 16.15
C GLU A 135 14.61 12.60 15.96
N GLU A 136 14.00 12.55 14.78
CA GLU A 136 12.99 11.55 14.41
C GLU A 136 13.57 10.13 14.44
N ALA A 137 14.78 9.93 13.89
CA ALA A 137 15.45 8.65 13.88
C ALA A 137 15.85 8.21 15.31
N ARG A 138 16.31 9.15 16.13
CA ARG A 138 16.64 8.88 17.53
C ARG A 138 15.38 8.48 18.32
N HIS A 139 14.29 9.22 18.14
CA HIS A 139 13.01 8.92 18.80
C HIS A 139 12.47 7.54 18.42
N LYS A 140 12.55 7.19 17.12
CA LYS A 140 12.18 5.85 16.64
C LYS A 140 13.06 4.76 17.27
N ALA A 141 14.35 4.96 17.34
CA ALA A 141 15.26 4.00 17.99
C ALA A 141 14.90 3.79 19.46
N GLU A 142 14.62 4.86 20.19
CA GLU A 142 14.15 4.80 21.59
C GLU A 142 12.82 4.03 21.72
N GLU A 143 11.85 4.30 20.84
CA GLU A 143 10.56 3.61 20.83
C GLU A 143 10.66 2.12 20.51
N HIS A 144 11.64 1.73 19.68
CA HIS A 144 11.90 0.33 19.32
C HIS A 144 12.89 -0.37 20.25
N GLY A 145 13.44 0.34 21.25
CA GLY A 145 14.48 -0.21 22.13
C GLY A 145 15.76 -0.60 21.39
N THR A 146 16.05 0.07 20.27
CA THR A 146 17.26 -0.17 19.45
C THR A 146 18.29 0.93 19.68
N GLU A 147 19.56 0.65 19.36
CA GLU A 147 20.62 1.65 19.43
C GLU A 147 20.50 2.64 18.26
N PHE A 148 20.57 3.93 18.56
CA PHE A 148 20.57 4.98 17.57
C PHE A 148 21.95 5.19 16.95
N ASP A 149 22.07 5.04 15.64
CA ASP A 149 23.27 5.38 14.88
C ASP A 149 23.02 6.63 14.03
N PRO A 150 23.62 7.79 14.37
CA PRO A 150 23.50 9.00 13.58
C PRO A 150 24.01 8.88 12.15
N ALA A 151 24.95 7.94 11.90
CA ALA A 151 25.50 7.72 10.55
C ALA A 151 24.51 7.01 9.62
N SER A 152 23.47 6.40 10.16
CA SER A 152 22.39 5.79 9.37
C SER A 152 21.43 6.83 8.75
N VAL A 153 21.46 8.08 9.23
CA VAL A 153 20.60 9.16 8.74
C VAL A 153 21.28 9.86 7.56
N PRO A 154 20.67 9.88 6.36
CA PRO A 154 21.23 10.56 5.21
C PRO A 154 21.45 12.05 5.48
N GLN A 155 22.58 12.60 4.95
CA GLN A 155 22.91 14.00 5.12
C GLN A 155 21.97 14.90 4.30
N GLY A 156 21.57 16.04 4.87
CA GLY A 156 20.75 17.05 4.23
C GLY A 156 19.25 16.91 4.50
N PRO A 157 18.43 17.77 3.88
CA PRO A 157 16.98 17.72 4.04
C PRO A 157 16.39 16.41 3.51
N GLN A 158 15.36 15.90 4.16
CA GLN A 158 14.68 14.67 3.77
C GLN A 158 13.20 14.92 3.57
N THR A 159 12.63 14.24 2.60
CA THR A 159 11.18 14.18 2.40
C THR A 159 10.70 12.76 2.76
N ILE A 160 9.77 12.68 3.69
CA ILE A 160 9.14 11.43 4.10
C ILE A 160 7.69 11.48 3.68
N TYR A 161 7.22 10.43 3.01
CA TYR A 161 5.80 10.26 2.68
C TYR A 161 5.18 9.27 3.65
N ARG A 162 4.00 9.62 4.16
CA ARG A 162 3.25 8.78 5.08
C ARG A 162 1.75 8.97 4.88
N ILE A 163 0.94 8.15 5.51
CA ILE A 163 -0.51 8.29 5.47
C ILE A 163 -0.98 8.81 6.83
N ARG A 164 -1.67 9.95 6.85
CA ARG A 164 -2.42 10.39 8.02
C ARG A 164 -3.69 9.56 8.12
N GLY A 165 -3.67 8.57 9.01
CA GLY A 165 -4.78 7.65 9.22
C GLY A 165 -6.02 8.34 9.76
N LYS A 166 -7.17 7.98 9.21
CA LYS A 166 -8.49 8.42 9.63
C LYS A 166 -9.27 7.30 10.29
N GLY A 167 -9.19 6.11 9.72
CA GLY A 167 -9.82 4.91 10.23
C GLY A 167 -9.07 3.67 9.84
N ALA A 168 -9.21 2.62 10.64
CA ALA A 168 -8.61 1.31 10.39
C ALA A 168 -9.53 0.18 10.83
N LEU A 169 -9.46 -0.94 10.09
CA LEU A 169 -9.91 -2.25 10.53
C LEU A 169 -8.67 -3.13 10.70
N ILE A 170 -8.52 -3.76 11.86
CA ILE A 170 -7.38 -4.64 12.17
C ILE A 170 -7.94 -6.03 12.45
N ALA A 171 -7.48 -7.03 11.67
CA ALA A 171 -7.87 -8.43 11.85
C ALA A 171 -7.46 -8.94 13.24
N GLN A 172 -8.28 -9.82 13.81
CA GLN A 172 -8.02 -10.44 15.12
C GLN A 172 -7.33 -11.79 14.95
#